data_d1504352251de1d9a9c3c69a5e5bafc8
#
_entry.id   d1504352251de1d9a9c3c69a5e5bafc8
#
_cell.length_a   1.000
_cell.length_b   1.000
_cell.length_c   1.000
_cell.angle_alpha   90.00
_cell.angle_beta   90.00
_cell.angle_gamma   90.00
#
_symmetry.space_group_name_H-M   'P 1'
#
loop_
_entity.id
_entity.type
_entity.pdbx_description
1 polymer ?
#
loop_
_entity_poly.entity_id
_entity_poly.type
_entity_poly.pdbx_seq_one_letter_code
_entity_poly.pdbx_strand_id
1 'polypeptide(L)'
;MSEDGASGPWRRAMFNGQKVWVAVDGDGKPAASGGRVPMRYSDAAGTKIYSAGASRVERVDGPVSMLAAGTAAEAPKAAGASSAPKSGRGSGFGSAGTRTAAQAVAAATEARRLLTTLPEGTHVAYTDGSCRGNPGPAGAGVSLRLADGRRADASRSLGTGTNNIGELTAIGIALELLDEAGVPSDARVAILSDSSYANGVLCQGWKAKANVELITGLRAALKRRPGAVVHWVAGHTGLEGNEAADTLANAGVAGKTTVKWS
;
A
#
# COMPACT_ATOMS: atom_id res chain seq x y z
N MET A 1 -10.41 -34.87 11.47
CA MET A 1 -11.82 -34.44 11.59
C MET A 1 -11.83 -32.94 11.31
N SER A 2 -12.39 -32.56 10.18
CA SER A 2 -12.40 -31.21 9.64
C SER A 2 -13.39 -30.38 10.45
N GLU A 3 -12.93 -29.35 11.15
CA GLU A 3 -13.81 -28.35 11.75
C GLU A 3 -14.25 -27.38 10.63
N ASP A 4 -15.34 -27.73 9.97
CA ASP A 4 -16.09 -26.79 9.14
C ASP A 4 -16.55 -25.63 10.01
N GLY A 5 -16.29 -24.39 9.54
CA GLY A 5 -16.59 -23.17 10.28
C GLY A 5 -18.07 -23.06 10.63
N ALA A 6 -18.43 -23.46 11.83
CA ALA A 6 -19.80 -23.48 12.32
C ALA A 6 -20.44 -22.10 12.30
N SER A 7 -21.71 -22.03 11.93
CA SER A 7 -22.54 -20.85 12.18
C SER A 7 -22.57 -20.57 13.69
N GLY A 8 -22.41 -19.32 14.08
CA GLY A 8 -22.30 -18.96 15.51
C GLY A 8 -22.82 -17.56 15.83
N PRO A 9 -22.84 -17.21 17.13
CA PRO A 9 -23.24 -15.89 17.57
C PRO A 9 -22.14 -14.86 17.32
N TRP A 10 -22.51 -13.72 16.74
CA TRP A 10 -21.61 -12.60 16.40
C TRP A 10 -22.22 -11.29 16.88
N ARG A 11 -21.36 -10.31 17.22
CA ARG A 11 -21.79 -8.95 17.52
C ARG A 11 -20.96 -7.95 16.72
N ARG A 12 -21.56 -6.79 16.46
CA ARG A 12 -20.84 -5.65 15.88
C ARG A 12 -19.81 -5.13 16.88
N ALA A 13 -18.63 -4.78 16.38
CA ALA A 13 -17.55 -4.19 17.14
C ALA A 13 -16.75 -3.21 16.29
N MET A 14 -15.86 -2.48 16.92
CA MET A 14 -14.85 -1.68 16.24
C MET A 14 -13.50 -2.37 16.37
N PHE A 15 -12.76 -2.42 15.28
CA PHE A 15 -11.39 -2.93 15.24
C PHE A 15 -10.54 -1.99 14.38
N ASN A 16 -9.54 -1.33 14.97
CA ASN A 16 -8.72 -0.32 14.31
C ASN A 16 -9.55 0.75 13.58
N GLY A 17 -10.63 1.22 14.18
CA GLY A 17 -11.52 2.24 13.60
C GLY A 17 -12.47 1.74 12.51
N GLN A 18 -12.51 0.44 12.21
CA GLN A 18 -13.44 -0.17 11.23
C GLN A 18 -14.53 -0.98 11.91
N LYS A 19 -15.77 -0.93 11.37
CA LYS A 19 -16.88 -1.77 11.82
C LYS A 19 -16.64 -3.22 11.38
N VAL A 20 -16.67 -4.14 12.35
CA VAL A 20 -16.45 -5.57 12.16
C VAL A 20 -17.51 -6.39 12.88
N TRP A 21 -17.53 -7.69 12.62
CA TRP A 21 -18.24 -8.67 13.44
C TRP A 21 -17.21 -9.47 14.21
N VAL A 22 -17.42 -9.65 15.51
CA VAL A 22 -16.62 -10.52 16.36
C VAL A 22 -17.48 -11.67 16.89
N ALA A 23 -16.89 -12.85 16.95
CA ALA A 23 -17.55 -13.99 17.57
C ALA A 23 -17.71 -13.73 19.07
N VAL A 24 -18.87 -14.10 19.61
CA VAL A 24 -19.18 -13.93 21.02
C VAL A 24 -19.54 -15.29 21.66
N ASP A 25 -19.37 -15.38 22.96
CA ASP A 25 -19.80 -16.51 23.77
C ASP A 25 -21.31 -16.44 24.10
N GLY A 26 -21.78 -17.36 24.92
CA GLY A 26 -23.19 -17.42 25.37
C GLY A 26 -23.66 -16.18 26.16
N ASP A 27 -22.72 -15.45 26.75
CA ASP A 27 -22.99 -14.21 27.51
C ASP A 27 -22.91 -12.96 26.62
N GLY A 28 -22.62 -13.14 25.31
CA GLY A 28 -22.46 -12.04 24.35
C GLY A 28 -21.15 -11.27 24.49
N LYS A 29 -20.16 -11.81 25.16
CA LYS A 29 -18.80 -11.27 25.26
C LYS A 29 -17.92 -11.83 24.15
N PRO A 30 -16.88 -11.11 23.69
CA PRO A 30 -15.96 -11.64 22.70
C PRO A 30 -15.41 -13.02 23.07
N ALA A 31 -15.61 -14.02 22.21
CA ALA A 31 -15.14 -15.39 22.40
C ALA A 31 -13.62 -15.46 22.22
N ALA A 32 -12.87 -14.89 23.16
CA ALA A 32 -11.42 -14.81 23.10
C ALA A 32 -10.75 -16.08 23.60
N SER A 33 -9.80 -16.60 22.82
CA SER A 33 -8.94 -17.73 23.20
C SER A 33 -7.49 -17.36 22.90
N GLY A 34 -6.61 -17.56 23.89
CA GLY A 34 -5.19 -17.19 23.75
C GLY A 34 -4.94 -15.71 23.41
N GLY A 35 -5.79 -14.79 23.92
CA GLY A 35 -5.70 -13.35 23.64
C GLY A 35 -6.17 -12.96 22.23
N ARG A 36 -6.80 -13.86 21.49
CA ARG A 36 -7.31 -13.62 20.13
C ARG A 36 -8.79 -13.95 20.06
N VAL A 37 -9.52 -13.24 19.18
CA VAL A 37 -10.94 -13.42 18.93
C VAL A 37 -11.21 -13.59 17.43
N PRO A 38 -12.10 -14.53 17.02
CA PRO A 38 -12.52 -14.63 15.62
C PRO A 38 -13.27 -13.37 15.20
N MET A 39 -12.93 -12.84 14.03
CA MET A 39 -13.45 -11.58 13.50
C MET A 39 -13.69 -11.69 11.99
N ARG A 40 -14.72 -11.01 11.49
CA ARG A 40 -14.96 -10.86 10.05
C ARG A 40 -15.52 -9.48 9.69
N TYR A 41 -15.29 -9.05 8.44
CA TYR A 41 -15.67 -7.71 7.98
C TYR A 41 -17.10 -7.66 7.42
N SER A 42 -17.72 -8.79 7.07
CA SER A 42 -19.06 -8.88 6.50
C SER A 42 -19.88 -9.97 7.18
N ASP A 43 -21.20 -9.86 7.13
CA ASP A 43 -22.19 -10.84 7.59
C ASP A 43 -22.56 -11.88 6.51
N ALA A 44 -22.08 -11.71 5.27
CA ALA A 44 -22.38 -12.62 4.19
C ALA A 44 -21.86 -14.05 4.46
N ALA A 45 -22.58 -15.04 3.99
CA ALA A 45 -22.16 -16.45 4.03
C ALA A 45 -20.82 -16.64 3.31
N GLY A 46 -19.95 -17.53 3.82
CA GLY A 46 -18.64 -17.79 3.22
C GLY A 46 -17.59 -16.69 3.45
N THR A 47 -17.93 -15.63 4.20
CA THR A 47 -16.97 -14.57 4.53
C THR A 47 -15.79 -15.13 5.32
N LYS A 48 -14.58 -14.69 4.96
CA LYS A 48 -13.33 -15.10 5.62
C LYS A 48 -13.30 -14.65 7.09
N ILE A 49 -13.00 -15.61 7.98
CA ILE A 49 -12.85 -15.38 9.43
C ILE A 49 -11.36 -15.19 9.74
N TYR A 50 -11.04 -14.09 10.41
CA TYR A 50 -9.69 -13.72 10.83
C TYR A 50 -9.55 -13.90 12.33
N SER A 51 -8.34 -14.12 12.81
CA SER A 51 -8.01 -14.15 14.23
C SER A 51 -7.41 -12.79 14.64
N ALA A 52 -8.18 -11.97 15.34
CA ALA A 52 -7.79 -10.63 15.77
C ALA A 52 -7.29 -10.62 17.23
N GLY A 53 -6.38 -9.70 17.57
CA GLY A 53 -6.00 -9.46 18.97
C GLY A 53 -7.18 -8.90 19.76
N ALA A 54 -7.59 -9.59 20.83
CA ALA A 54 -8.77 -9.21 21.64
C ALA A 54 -8.63 -7.80 22.23
N SER A 55 -7.43 -7.38 22.60
CA SER A 55 -7.14 -6.04 23.12
C SER A 55 -7.34 -4.89 22.11
N ARG A 56 -7.47 -5.20 20.83
CA ARG A 56 -7.72 -4.22 19.76
C ARG A 56 -9.19 -4.13 19.37
N VAL A 57 -10.03 -5.01 19.94
CA VAL A 57 -11.48 -4.96 19.72
C VAL A 57 -12.06 -3.94 20.68
N GLU A 58 -12.58 -2.87 20.11
CA GLU A 58 -13.21 -1.77 20.85
C GLU A 58 -14.72 -1.81 20.60
N ARG A 59 -15.51 -1.35 21.56
CA ARG A 59 -16.97 -1.17 21.44
C ARG A 59 -17.65 -2.38 20.80
N VAL A 60 -17.95 -3.38 21.59
CA VAL A 60 -18.82 -4.47 21.15
C VAL A 60 -20.27 -4.02 21.36
N ASP A 61 -20.92 -3.63 20.28
CA ASP A 61 -22.24 -3.00 20.31
C ASP A 61 -23.28 -3.83 19.53
N GLY A 62 -24.56 -3.55 19.82
CA GLY A 62 -25.68 -4.13 19.08
C GLY A 62 -26.10 -5.52 19.55
N PRO A 63 -27.17 -6.08 18.97
CA PRO A 63 -27.67 -7.41 19.33
C PRO A 63 -26.72 -8.52 18.88
N VAL A 64 -26.83 -9.67 19.54
CA VAL A 64 -26.19 -10.91 19.05
C VAL A 64 -26.92 -11.36 17.79
N SER A 65 -26.18 -11.60 16.73
CA SER A 65 -26.71 -12.08 15.44
C SER A 65 -26.12 -13.45 15.11
N MET A 66 -26.97 -14.39 14.74
CA MET A 66 -26.53 -15.69 14.23
C MET A 66 -26.11 -15.53 12.78
N LEU A 67 -24.83 -15.62 12.50
CA LEU A 67 -24.33 -15.48 11.14
C LEU A 67 -23.93 -16.85 10.55
N ALA A 68 -24.14 -16.98 9.25
CA ALA A 68 -23.81 -18.21 8.52
C ALA A 68 -22.31 -18.55 8.61
N ALA A 69 -21.97 -19.82 8.43
CA ALA A 69 -20.62 -20.32 8.44
C ALA A 69 -19.69 -19.49 7.52
N GLY A 70 -18.52 -19.15 8.02
CA GLY A 70 -17.43 -18.51 7.28
C GLY A 70 -16.30 -19.49 7.02
N THR A 71 -15.43 -19.17 6.08
CA THR A 71 -14.19 -19.93 5.85
C THR A 71 -13.10 -19.48 6.81
N ALA A 72 -12.51 -20.40 7.57
CA ALA A 72 -11.38 -20.08 8.45
C ALA A 72 -10.21 -19.55 7.62
N ALA A 73 -9.64 -18.41 8.04
CA ALA A 73 -8.35 -17.99 7.52
C ALA A 73 -7.29 -18.93 8.12
N GLU A 74 -6.49 -19.58 7.27
CA GLU A 74 -5.42 -20.47 7.71
C GLU A 74 -4.59 -19.82 8.80
N ALA A 75 -4.50 -20.45 9.98
CA ALA A 75 -3.66 -19.98 11.06
C ALA A 75 -2.19 -20.00 10.59
N PRO A 76 -1.37 -19.00 10.94
CA PRO A 76 0.05 -19.10 10.68
C PRO A 76 0.60 -20.27 11.48
N LYS A 77 1.13 -21.29 10.78
CA LYS A 77 1.81 -22.45 11.39
C LYS A 77 2.91 -21.94 12.31
N ALA A 78 2.91 -22.47 13.54
CA ALA A 78 3.97 -22.24 14.51
C ALA A 78 5.33 -22.58 13.87
N ALA A 79 6.27 -21.63 13.91
CA ALA A 79 7.58 -21.74 13.29
C ALA A 79 8.44 -22.71 14.09
N GLY A 80 8.74 -23.87 13.48
CA GLY A 80 9.94 -24.62 13.74
C GLY A 80 11.12 -23.89 13.11
N ALA A 81 12.21 -23.71 13.84
CA ALA A 81 13.39 -22.98 13.41
C ALA A 81 14.02 -23.60 12.15
N SER A 82 14.12 -22.83 11.09
CA SER A 82 15.16 -22.98 10.06
C SER A 82 15.26 -21.67 9.23
N SER A 83 16.45 -21.20 9.16
CA SER A 83 16.99 -20.00 8.57
C SER A 83 16.66 -19.75 7.11
N ALA A 84 16.00 -18.62 6.78
CA ALA A 84 16.27 -17.72 5.64
C ALA A 84 15.39 -16.46 5.76
N PRO A 85 15.89 -15.26 5.53
CA PRO A 85 15.13 -14.04 5.71
C PRO A 85 14.11 -13.87 4.59
N LYS A 86 12.82 -14.08 4.88
CA LYS A 86 11.74 -13.65 3.98
C LYS A 86 11.56 -12.13 4.15
N SER A 87 11.80 -11.41 3.06
CA SER A 87 11.51 -9.98 2.95
C SER A 87 10.09 -9.67 3.44
N GLY A 88 9.98 -8.91 4.54
CA GLY A 88 8.70 -8.44 5.07
C GLY A 88 8.08 -7.45 4.13
N ARG A 89 7.04 -7.85 3.39
CA ARG A 89 6.19 -6.95 2.62
C ARG A 89 5.29 -6.20 3.58
N GLY A 90 5.37 -4.86 3.55
CA GLY A 90 4.50 -3.97 4.29
C GLY A 90 3.03 -4.23 3.93
N SER A 91 2.16 -4.26 4.94
CA SER A 91 0.71 -4.41 4.77
C SER A 91 0.08 -3.12 4.26
N GLY A 92 0.21 -2.84 2.96
CA GLY A 92 -0.70 -1.99 2.23
C GLY A 92 -1.80 -2.86 1.63
N PHE A 93 -3.02 -2.37 1.56
CA PHE A 93 -4.16 -3.05 0.94
C PHE A 93 -3.77 -3.56 -0.46
N GLY A 94 -3.77 -4.90 -0.64
CA GLY A 94 -3.55 -5.51 -1.94
C GLY A 94 -2.09 -5.65 -2.37
N SER A 95 -1.22 -6.33 -1.57
CA SER A 95 0.10 -6.74 -2.06
C SER A 95 -0.04 -7.69 -3.25
N ALA A 96 0.84 -7.55 -4.24
CA ALA A 96 0.85 -8.33 -5.50
C ALA A 96 0.76 -9.87 -5.32
N GLY A 97 1.09 -10.39 -4.14
CA GLY A 97 1.03 -11.81 -3.82
C GLY A 97 -0.38 -12.40 -3.56
N THR A 98 -1.45 -11.58 -3.59
CA THR A 98 -2.82 -12.04 -3.32
C THR A 98 -3.77 -11.89 -4.51
N ARG A 99 -3.30 -11.34 -5.64
CA ARG A 99 -4.14 -11.17 -6.85
C ARG A 99 -4.24 -12.48 -7.62
N THR A 100 -5.45 -12.80 -8.10
CA THR A 100 -5.62 -13.84 -9.11
C THR A 100 -4.99 -13.39 -10.44
N ALA A 101 -4.69 -14.34 -11.32
CA ALA A 101 -4.16 -14.03 -12.66
C ALA A 101 -5.08 -13.04 -13.42
N ALA A 102 -6.40 -13.23 -13.34
CA ALA A 102 -7.37 -12.34 -13.96
C ALA A 102 -7.33 -10.90 -13.37
N GLN A 103 -7.18 -10.79 -12.05
CA GLN A 103 -7.03 -9.47 -11.39
C GLN A 103 -5.73 -8.78 -11.76
N ALA A 104 -4.63 -9.53 -11.94
CA ALA A 104 -3.36 -8.98 -12.39
C ALA A 104 -3.45 -8.44 -13.82
N VAL A 105 -4.09 -9.18 -14.73
CA VAL A 105 -4.35 -8.75 -16.12
C VAL A 105 -5.24 -7.50 -16.16
N ALA A 106 -6.33 -7.48 -15.38
CA ALA A 106 -7.22 -6.31 -15.31
C ALA A 106 -6.48 -5.06 -14.80
N ALA A 107 -5.65 -5.21 -13.76
CA ALA A 107 -4.83 -4.13 -13.20
C ALA A 107 -3.81 -3.61 -14.22
N ALA A 108 -3.15 -4.50 -14.95
CA ALA A 108 -2.21 -4.13 -16.03
C ALA A 108 -2.92 -3.39 -17.18
N THR A 109 -4.11 -3.85 -17.55
CA THR A 109 -4.93 -3.21 -18.58
C THR A 109 -5.35 -1.80 -18.17
N GLU A 110 -5.79 -1.62 -16.92
CA GLU A 110 -6.21 -0.29 -16.42
C GLU A 110 -5.01 0.67 -16.34
N ALA A 111 -3.86 0.21 -15.88
CA ALA A 111 -2.65 1.03 -15.83
C ALA A 111 -2.18 1.45 -17.25
N ARG A 112 -2.25 0.56 -18.24
CA ARG A 112 -1.98 0.91 -19.65
C ARG A 112 -3.03 1.88 -20.20
N ARG A 113 -4.32 1.66 -19.89
CA ARG A 113 -5.39 2.55 -20.30
C ARG A 113 -5.16 3.97 -19.76
N LEU A 114 -4.78 4.10 -18.49
CA LEU A 114 -4.44 5.41 -17.93
C LEU A 114 -3.36 6.10 -18.80
N LEU A 115 -2.25 5.42 -19.10
CA LEU A 115 -1.17 5.99 -19.90
C LEU A 115 -1.63 6.42 -21.31
N THR A 116 -2.50 5.65 -21.96
CA THR A 116 -3.02 5.99 -23.28
C THR A 116 -4.04 7.14 -23.26
N THR A 117 -4.65 7.42 -22.11
CA THR A 117 -5.61 8.53 -21.94
C THR A 117 -4.94 9.82 -21.49
N LEU A 118 -3.65 9.79 -21.13
CA LEU A 118 -2.93 11.02 -20.80
C LEU A 118 -2.85 11.93 -22.04
N PRO A 119 -3.11 13.24 -21.87
CA PRO A 119 -2.95 14.19 -22.96
C PRO A 119 -1.52 14.17 -23.54
N GLU A 120 -1.40 14.45 -24.83
CA GLU A 120 -0.09 14.64 -25.45
C GLU A 120 0.72 15.72 -24.72
N GLY A 121 2.03 15.55 -24.66
CA GLY A 121 2.93 16.45 -23.93
C GLY A 121 2.91 16.25 -22.41
N THR A 122 2.29 15.18 -21.87
CA THR A 122 2.34 14.87 -20.44
C THR A 122 3.67 14.22 -20.08
N HIS A 123 4.37 14.78 -19.07
CA HIS A 123 5.52 14.13 -18.43
C HIS A 123 5.03 13.01 -17.52
N VAL A 124 5.76 11.88 -17.46
CA VAL A 124 5.34 10.71 -16.67
C VAL A 124 6.46 10.32 -15.70
N ALA A 125 6.17 10.31 -14.40
CA ALA A 125 7.08 9.82 -13.37
C ALA A 125 6.51 8.54 -12.76
N TYR A 126 7.28 7.47 -12.75
CA TYR A 126 6.99 6.24 -12.02
C TYR A 126 7.76 6.28 -10.70
N THR A 127 7.08 6.04 -9.60
CA THR A 127 7.66 6.16 -8.26
C THR A 127 7.40 4.90 -7.45
N ASP A 128 8.41 4.45 -6.71
CA ASP A 128 8.31 3.32 -5.81
C ASP A 128 9.17 3.51 -4.56
N GLY A 129 8.76 2.90 -3.46
CA GLY A 129 9.49 2.84 -2.21
C GLY A 129 9.71 1.41 -1.76
N SER A 130 10.90 1.10 -1.27
CA SER A 130 11.23 -0.23 -0.77
C SER A 130 11.84 -0.16 0.63
N CYS A 131 11.58 -1.21 1.45
CA CYS A 131 12.15 -1.31 2.78
C CYS A 131 12.41 -2.78 3.14
N ARG A 132 13.62 -3.08 3.60
CA ARG A 132 13.98 -4.41 4.08
C ARG A 132 13.70 -4.52 5.58
N GLY A 133 12.58 -5.07 5.94
CA GLY A 133 11.98 -4.94 7.27
C GLY A 133 11.12 -3.68 7.32
N ASN A 134 10.40 -3.42 8.41
CA ASN A 134 9.55 -2.22 8.49
C ASN A 134 9.31 -1.83 9.95
N PRO A 135 10.20 -0.97 10.54
CA PRO A 135 11.30 -0.23 9.93
C PRO A 135 12.55 -1.06 9.61
N GLY A 136 13.39 -0.54 8.70
CA GLY A 136 14.67 -1.14 8.29
C GLY A 136 15.35 -0.33 7.19
N PRO A 137 16.40 -0.84 6.54
CA PRO A 137 17.02 -0.19 5.39
C PRO A 137 15.95 0.13 4.34
N ALA A 138 15.81 1.41 3.99
CA ALA A 138 14.78 1.91 3.09
C ALA A 138 15.40 2.64 1.88
N GLY A 139 14.69 2.63 0.77
CA GLY A 139 15.09 3.30 -0.46
C GLY A 139 13.88 3.83 -1.22
N ALA A 140 14.14 4.82 -2.08
CA ALA A 140 13.20 5.42 -2.99
C ALA A 140 13.74 5.33 -4.43
N GLY A 141 12.86 5.05 -5.38
CA GLY A 141 13.18 4.91 -6.80
C GLY A 141 12.23 5.70 -7.69
N VAL A 142 12.79 6.35 -8.72
CA VAL A 142 12.02 7.13 -9.69
C VAL A 142 12.54 6.84 -11.10
N SER A 143 11.62 6.57 -12.02
CA SER A 143 11.89 6.60 -13.46
C SER A 143 11.01 7.68 -14.10
N LEU A 144 11.63 8.79 -14.53
CA LEU A 144 10.97 9.94 -15.13
C LEU A 144 11.13 9.91 -16.65
N ARG A 145 10.05 10.15 -17.36
CA ARG A 145 10.00 10.31 -18.81
C ARG A 145 9.43 11.68 -19.14
N LEU A 146 10.22 12.54 -19.72
CA LEU A 146 9.78 13.86 -20.15
C LEU A 146 9.13 13.81 -21.53
N ALA A 147 8.23 14.74 -21.79
CA ALA A 147 7.52 14.83 -23.07
C ALA A 147 8.45 15.17 -24.26
N ASP A 148 9.61 15.75 -24.00
CA ASP A 148 10.65 16.05 -24.99
C ASP A 148 11.59 14.86 -25.31
N GLY A 149 11.34 13.70 -24.65
CA GLY A 149 12.10 12.46 -24.84
C GLY A 149 13.25 12.25 -23.85
N ARG A 150 13.65 13.29 -23.09
CA ARG A 150 14.64 13.11 -22.00
C ARG A 150 14.10 12.18 -20.90
N ARG A 151 15.01 11.46 -20.26
CA ARG A 151 14.68 10.54 -19.17
C ARG A 151 15.60 10.78 -17.98
N ALA A 152 15.10 10.51 -16.77
CA ALA A 152 15.90 10.47 -15.57
C ALA A 152 15.54 9.26 -14.71
N ASP A 153 16.54 8.49 -14.31
CA ASP A 153 16.40 7.40 -13.35
C ASP A 153 17.13 7.79 -12.05
N ALA A 154 16.42 7.76 -10.93
CA ALA A 154 16.98 8.11 -9.64
C ALA A 154 16.74 7.01 -8.61
N SER A 155 17.78 6.75 -7.83
CA SER A 155 17.75 5.91 -6.64
C SER A 155 18.25 6.74 -5.45
N ARG A 156 17.57 6.65 -4.29
CA ARG A 156 18.00 7.33 -3.07
C ARG A 156 17.95 6.37 -1.88
N SER A 157 19.10 6.19 -1.22
CA SER A 157 19.14 5.49 0.07
C SER A 157 18.62 6.41 1.18
N LEU A 158 17.78 5.87 2.04
CA LEU A 158 17.12 6.60 3.12
C LEU A 158 17.65 6.19 4.51
N GLY A 159 18.65 5.30 4.56
CA GLY A 159 19.07 4.70 5.83
C GLY A 159 17.97 3.85 6.43
N THR A 160 17.74 3.97 7.73
CA THR A 160 16.64 3.27 8.41
C THR A 160 15.34 4.04 8.26
N GLY A 161 14.34 3.41 7.66
CA GLY A 161 13.03 4.00 7.40
C GLY A 161 11.91 2.97 7.35
N THR A 162 10.79 3.36 6.78
CA THR A 162 9.64 2.50 6.52
C THR A 162 9.30 2.51 5.04
N ASN A 163 8.55 1.51 4.56
CA ASN A 163 8.08 1.49 3.18
C ASN A 163 7.34 2.80 2.82
N ASN A 164 6.46 3.28 3.71
CA ASN A 164 5.72 4.53 3.49
C ASN A 164 6.63 5.76 3.34
N ILE A 165 7.77 5.80 4.04
CA ILE A 165 8.76 6.87 3.86
C ILE A 165 9.39 6.77 2.47
N GLY A 166 9.75 5.56 2.02
CA GLY A 166 10.27 5.32 0.68
C GLY A 166 9.33 5.83 -0.41
N GLU A 167 8.07 5.39 -0.35
CA GLU A 167 7.00 5.76 -1.28
C GLU A 167 6.79 7.29 -1.37
N LEU A 168 6.65 7.95 -0.22
CA LEU A 168 6.48 9.40 -0.16
C LEU A 168 7.73 10.13 -0.68
N THR A 169 8.93 9.66 -0.32
CA THR A 169 10.18 10.26 -0.77
C THR A 169 10.37 10.12 -2.27
N ALA A 170 9.95 8.99 -2.87
CA ALA A 170 10.00 8.80 -4.31
C ALA A 170 9.17 9.87 -5.06
N ILE A 171 7.98 10.21 -4.56
CA ILE A 171 7.17 11.29 -5.10
C ILE A 171 7.90 12.64 -4.97
N GLY A 172 8.58 12.88 -3.85
CA GLY A 172 9.40 14.08 -3.66
C GLY A 172 10.55 14.18 -4.67
N ILE A 173 11.28 13.08 -4.89
CA ILE A 173 12.36 13.00 -5.87
C ILE A 173 11.83 13.28 -7.29
N ALA A 174 10.64 12.76 -7.64
CA ALA A 174 10.03 13.03 -8.94
C ALA A 174 9.79 14.54 -9.14
N LEU A 175 9.32 15.25 -8.11
CA LEU A 175 9.13 16.70 -8.16
C LEU A 175 10.47 17.45 -8.26
N GLU A 176 11.51 17.03 -7.51
CA GLU A 176 12.87 17.58 -7.60
C GLU A 176 13.46 17.44 -9.02
N LEU A 177 13.31 16.25 -9.64
CA LEU A 177 13.81 16.00 -11.01
C LEU A 177 13.08 16.85 -12.06
N LEU A 178 11.78 17.11 -11.88
CA LEU A 178 11.02 18.00 -12.75
C LEU A 178 11.51 19.45 -12.64
N ASP A 179 11.83 19.91 -11.43
CA ASP A 179 12.41 21.23 -11.21
C ASP A 179 13.81 21.31 -11.80
N GLU A 180 14.67 20.31 -11.63
CA GLU A 180 16.01 20.21 -12.22
C GLU A 180 15.97 20.22 -13.75
N ALA A 181 14.97 19.54 -14.34
CA ALA A 181 14.77 19.51 -15.78
C ALA A 181 14.24 20.83 -16.37
N GLY A 182 13.87 21.80 -15.53
CA GLY A 182 13.27 23.07 -15.95
C GLY A 182 11.83 22.93 -16.45
N VAL A 183 11.11 21.88 -16.04
CA VAL A 183 9.71 21.67 -16.41
C VAL A 183 8.83 22.73 -15.75
N PRO A 184 8.03 23.52 -16.48
CA PRO A 184 7.14 24.53 -15.91
C PRO A 184 6.18 23.94 -14.85
N SER A 185 5.83 24.72 -13.84
CA SER A 185 4.99 24.25 -12.74
C SER A 185 3.55 23.90 -13.15
N ASP A 186 3.07 24.48 -14.23
CA ASP A 186 1.75 24.25 -14.85
C ASP A 186 1.78 23.16 -15.94
N ALA A 187 2.96 22.68 -16.33
CA ALA A 187 3.09 21.58 -17.28
C ALA A 187 2.40 20.31 -16.75
N ARG A 188 1.77 19.58 -17.67
CA ARG A 188 1.07 18.32 -17.33
C ARG A 188 2.06 17.25 -16.89
N VAL A 189 1.89 16.75 -15.67
CA VAL A 189 2.71 15.68 -15.11
C VAL A 189 1.81 14.62 -14.50
N ALA A 190 1.99 13.38 -14.89
CA ALA A 190 1.40 12.21 -14.24
C ALA A 190 2.46 11.53 -13.36
N ILE A 191 2.25 11.52 -12.04
CA ILE A 191 3.08 10.79 -11.09
C ILE A 191 2.34 9.49 -10.73
N LEU A 192 2.90 8.36 -11.09
CA LEU A 192 2.31 7.04 -10.92
C LEU A 192 2.94 6.36 -9.68
N SER A 193 2.11 5.99 -8.73
CA SER A 193 2.53 5.29 -7.51
C SER A 193 1.54 4.18 -7.18
N ASP A 194 2.04 3.03 -6.71
CA ASP A 194 1.18 1.94 -6.23
C ASP A 194 0.91 2.02 -4.73
N SER A 195 1.42 3.05 -4.07
CA SER A 195 1.17 3.32 -2.66
C SER A 195 -0.24 3.83 -2.42
N SER A 196 -1.10 2.99 -1.87
CA SER A 196 -2.42 3.42 -1.40
C SER A 196 -2.32 4.43 -0.25
N TYR A 197 -1.26 4.31 0.58
CA TYR A 197 -1.00 5.25 1.66
C TYR A 197 -0.63 6.64 1.12
N ALA A 198 0.34 6.71 0.20
CA ALA A 198 0.74 7.99 -0.40
C ALA A 198 -0.44 8.66 -1.10
N ASN A 199 -1.18 7.92 -1.92
CA ASN A 199 -2.39 8.43 -2.58
C ASN A 199 -3.45 8.91 -1.57
N GLY A 200 -3.70 8.15 -0.50
CA GLY A 200 -4.65 8.50 0.55
C GLY A 200 -4.28 9.82 1.25
N VAL A 201 -3.02 9.94 1.68
CA VAL A 201 -2.58 11.14 2.41
C VAL A 201 -2.32 12.35 1.52
N LEU A 202 -1.95 12.20 0.26
CA LEU A 202 -1.69 13.32 -0.64
C LEU A 202 -2.93 13.80 -1.39
N CYS A 203 -3.80 12.86 -1.83
CA CYS A 203 -4.90 13.15 -2.76
C CYS A 203 -6.29 12.97 -2.17
N GLN A 204 -6.48 12.05 -1.20
CA GLN A 204 -7.80 11.70 -0.66
C GLN A 204 -8.10 12.33 0.72
N GLY A 205 -7.25 13.24 1.19
CA GLY A 205 -7.47 13.96 2.45
C GLY A 205 -7.34 13.10 3.71
N TRP A 206 -6.70 11.93 3.65
CA TRP A 206 -6.46 11.14 4.86
C TRP A 206 -5.62 11.91 5.86
N LYS A 207 -5.98 11.76 7.14
CA LYS A 207 -5.19 12.35 8.23
C LYS A 207 -3.87 11.60 8.38
N ALA A 208 -2.77 12.33 8.26
CA ALA A 208 -1.44 11.81 8.52
C ALA A 208 -1.28 11.55 10.03
N LYS A 209 -1.02 10.29 10.42
CA LYS A 209 -0.68 9.92 11.80
C LYS A 209 0.83 9.77 11.99
N ALA A 210 1.57 9.61 10.91
CA ALA A 210 3.02 9.51 10.85
C ALA A 210 3.53 10.29 9.63
N ASN A 211 4.83 10.61 9.58
CA ASN A 211 5.48 11.30 8.46
C ASN A 211 4.85 12.69 8.16
N VAL A 212 4.33 13.37 9.20
CA VAL A 212 3.52 14.59 9.05
C VAL A 212 4.30 15.67 8.33
N GLU A 213 5.57 15.90 8.66
CA GLU A 213 6.42 16.92 8.05
C GLU A 213 6.65 16.62 6.55
N LEU A 214 7.02 15.37 6.22
CA LEU A 214 7.21 14.94 4.84
C LEU A 214 5.93 15.12 4.02
N ILE A 215 4.79 14.69 4.54
CA ILE A 215 3.48 14.81 3.87
C ILE A 215 3.10 16.28 3.69
N THR A 216 3.35 17.12 4.69
CA THR A 216 3.07 18.56 4.62
C THR A 216 3.94 19.24 3.55
N GLY A 217 5.23 18.90 3.51
CA GLY A 217 6.15 19.37 2.47
C GLY A 217 5.74 18.95 1.06
N LEU A 218 5.36 17.68 0.89
CA LEU A 218 4.88 17.15 -0.39
C LEU A 218 3.57 17.80 -0.85
N ARG A 219 2.61 18.00 0.05
CA ARG A 219 1.37 18.73 -0.28
C ARG A 219 1.65 20.16 -0.71
N ALA A 220 2.58 20.84 -0.05
CA ALA A 220 3.00 22.18 -0.43
C ALA A 220 3.71 22.18 -1.80
N ALA A 221 4.56 21.20 -2.08
CA ALA A 221 5.24 21.05 -3.37
C ALA A 221 4.24 20.78 -4.51
N LEU A 222 3.29 19.85 -4.32
CA LEU A 222 2.22 19.59 -5.27
C LEU A 222 1.33 20.83 -5.52
N LYS A 223 1.03 21.61 -4.47
CA LYS A 223 0.27 22.85 -4.60
C LYS A 223 1.01 23.90 -5.47
N ARG A 224 2.34 23.95 -5.40
CA ARG A 224 3.16 24.85 -6.24
C ARG A 224 3.27 24.36 -7.69
N ARG A 225 2.90 23.12 -7.95
CA ARG A 225 2.97 22.49 -9.28
C ARG A 225 1.58 21.96 -9.68
N PRO A 226 0.62 22.85 -10.02
CA PRO A 226 -0.78 22.48 -10.26
C PRO A 226 -0.97 21.55 -11.46
N GLY A 227 -0.01 21.47 -12.39
CA GLY A 227 -0.03 20.53 -13.50
C GLY A 227 0.33 19.09 -13.10
N ALA A 228 0.85 18.86 -11.88
CA ALA A 228 1.22 17.53 -11.43
C ALA A 228 0.05 16.84 -10.71
N VAL A 229 -0.28 15.64 -11.18
CA VAL A 229 -1.33 14.79 -10.62
C VAL A 229 -0.74 13.46 -10.19
N VAL A 230 -0.98 13.05 -8.95
CA VAL A 230 -0.61 11.72 -8.47
C VAL A 230 -1.73 10.74 -8.79
N HIS A 231 -1.39 9.71 -9.54
CA HIS A 231 -2.30 8.62 -9.90
C HIS A 231 -1.91 7.34 -9.15
N TRP A 232 -2.89 6.73 -8.52
CA TRP A 232 -2.69 5.39 -8.00
C TRP A 232 -2.76 4.38 -9.15
N VAL A 233 -1.76 3.52 -9.26
CA VAL A 233 -1.73 2.38 -10.17
C VAL A 233 -1.48 1.11 -9.37
N ALA A 234 -1.94 -0.02 -9.90
CA ALA A 234 -1.65 -1.28 -9.22
C ALA A 234 -0.18 -1.66 -9.40
N GLY A 235 0.51 -2.07 -8.34
CA GLY A 235 1.89 -2.57 -8.40
C GLY A 235 2.04 -3.85 -9.21
N HIS A 236 3.23 -4.10 -9.75
CA HIS A 236 3.59 -5.30 -10.53
C HIS A 236 2.63 -5.58 -11.70
N THR A 237 2.38 -4.56 -12.50
CA THR A 237 1.51 -4.63 -13.70
C THR A 237 2.29 -4.89 -14.99
N GLY A 238 3.61 -5.09 -14.91
CA GLY A 238 4.49 -5.24 -16.08
C GLY A 238 4.64 -3.95 -16.89
N LEU A 239 4.38 -2.78 -16.29
CA LEU A 239 4.75 -1.49 -16.87
C LEU A 239 6.25 -1.29 -16.68
N GLU A 240 6.97 -1.10 -17.78
CA GLU A 240 8.43 -0.93 -17.79
C GLU A 240 8.93 0.15 -16.81
N GLY A 241 8.24 1.30 -16.74
CA GLY A 241 8.61 2.38 -15.82
C GLY A 241 8.40 2.03 -14.36
N ASN A 242 7.35 1.25 -14.05
CA ASN A 242 7.08 0.80 -12.67
C ASN A 242 8.12 -0.23 -12.20
N GLU A 243 8.49 -1.17 -13.08
CA GLU A 243 9.54 -2.15 -12.78
C GLU A 243 10.92 -1.47 -12.64
N ALA A 244 11.17 -0.41 -13.42
CA ALA A 244 12.37 0.41 -13.28
C ALA A 244 12.40 1.13 -11.92
N ALA A 245 11.28 1.75 -11.49
CA ALA A 245 11.18 2.41 -10.20
C ALA A 245 11.38 1.43 -9.02
N ASP A 246 10.80 0.22 -9.07
CA ASP A 246 11.01 -0.84 -8.08
C ASP A 246 12.51 -1.23 -8.00
N THR A 247 13.14 -1.43 -9.17
CA THR A 247 14.58 -1.74 -9.23
C THR A 247 15.43 -0.64 -8.59
N LEU A 248 15.11 0.63 -8.87
CA LEU A 248 15.80 1.80 -8.31
C LEU A 248 15.54 1.95 -6.80
N ALA A 249 14.32 1.70 -6.32
CA ALA A 249 14.00 1.69 -4.89
C ALA A 249 14.80 0.61 -4.15
N ASN A 250 14.88 -0.60 -4.71
CA ASN A 250 15.69 -1.69 -4.17
C ASN A 250 17.19 -1.38 -4.18
N ALA A 251 17.70 -0.65 -5.20
CA ALA A 251 19.07 -0.16 -5.20
C ALA A 251 19.31 0.85 -4.06
N GLY A 252 18.33 1.71 -3.75
CA GLY A 252 18.34 2.60 -2.59
C GLY A 252 18.41 1.85 -1.26
N VAL A 253 17.63 0.76 -1.11
CA VAL A 253 17.74 -0.14 0.07
C VAL A 253 19.14 -0.73 0.21
N ALA A 254 19.82 -1.00 -0.90
CA ALA A 254 21.22 -1.48 -0.92
C ALA A 254 22.26 -0.37 -0.70
N GLY A 255 21.84 0.86 -0.36
CA GLY A 255 22.72 1.99 -0.06
C GLY A 255 23.09 2.87 -1.25
N LYS A 256 22.50 2.65 -2.44
CA LYS A 256 22.84 3.46 -3.63
C LYS A 256 22.03 4.76 -3.64
N THR A 257 22.72 5.87 -3.93
CA THR A 257 22.09 7.17 -4.23
C THR A 257 22.66 7.66 -5.56
N THR A 258 21.85 7.70 -6.58
CA THR A 258 22.26 8.04 -7.96
C THR A 258 21.13 8.81 -8.65
N VAL A 259 21.51 9.71 -9.56
CA VAL A 259 20.64 10.30 -10.58
C VAL A 259 21.34 10.13 -11.92
N LYS A 260 20.64 9.64 -12.91
CA LYS A 260 21.15 9.45 -14.27
C LYS A 260 20.17 9.99 -15.28
N TRP A 261 20.63 10.95 -16.07
CA TRP A 261 19.90 11.52 -17.21
C TRP A 261 20.30 10.84 -18.52
N SER A 262 19.39 10.72 -19.46
CA SER A 262 19.59 10.18 -20.81
C SER A 262 18.64 10.81 -21.83
#